data_da24dd7d6815ce8df9ddf07218322a8f
#
_entry.id   da24dd7d6815ce8df9ddf07218322a8f
#
_cell.length_a   1.000
_cell.length_b   1.000
_cell.length_c   1.000
_cell.angle_alpha   90.00
_cell.angle_beta   90.00
_cell.angle_gamma   90.00
#
_symmetry.space_group_name_H-M   'P 1'
#
loop_
_entity.id
_entity.type
_entity.pdbx_description
1 polymer ?
#
loop_
_entity_poly.entity_id
_entity_poly.type
_entity_poly.pdbx_seq_one_letter_code
_entity_poly.pdbx_strand_id
1 'polypeptide(L)'
;MDRILHDANNAQRILKLTADTMLLVDRHGVCVDIEPHCDLWFLQEDILLGENIFELLPEYTRERVMPIFQIVLEEQRSISKNFKLVLKGETFYFKCLMFPYDGMVLCQYRDITQRSNVKRQLEQANLTLRAIQKVAQIGQWTYNTKQNIFHYLGYT
;
A
#
# COMPACT_ATOMS: atom_id res chain seq x y z
N MET A 1 -11.98 20.34 19.49
CA MET A 1 -11.36 19.00 19.64
C MET A 1 -9.90 19.16 19.26
N ASP A 2 -9.02 19.01 20.23
CA ASP A 2 -7.59 19.13 19.94
C ASP A 2 -7.17 17.99 19.02
N ARG A 3 -6.41 18.33 17.98
CA ARG A 3 -5.98 17.37 16.97
C ARG A 3 -4.92 16.44 17.57
N ILE A 4 -5.30 15.21 17.87
CA ILE A 4 -4.49 14.22 18.60
C ILE A 4 -3.15 13.94 17.90
N LEU A 5 -3.12 13.93 16.56
CA LEU A 5 -1.90 13.69 15.78
C LEU A 5 -0.94 14.89 15.79
N HIS A 6 -1.42 16.08 16.19
CA HIS A 6 -0.60 17.31 16.25
C HIS A 6 -0.02 17.60 17.63
N ASP A 7 -0.55 17.00 18.72
CA ASP A 7 -0.16 17.31 20.10
C ASP A 7 1.03 16.54 20.66
N ALA A 8 1.47 15.49 20.00
CA ALA A 8 2.57 14.64 20.51
C ALA A 8 3.92 15.06 19.90
N ASN A 9 4.65 15.94 20.56
CA ASN A 9 5.92 16.51 20.09
C ASN A 9 6.99 15.50 19.61
N ASN A 10 7.05 14.30 20.15
CA ASN A 10 8.02 13.27 19.74
C ASN A 10 7.45 12.30 18.68
N ALA A 11 6.18 11.95 18.80
CA ALA A 11 5.50 11.14 17.78
C ALA A 11 5.40 11.90 16.45
N GLN A 12 5.11 13.20 16.47
CA GLN A 12 5.09 14.07 15.28
C GLN A 12 6.42 14.10 14.52
N ARG A 13 7.56 14.10 15.22
CA ARG A 13 8.87 14.10 14.56
C ARG A 13 9.14 12.81 13.82
N ILE A 14 8.71 11.68 14.38
CA ILE A 14 8.83 10.36 13.75
C ILE A 14 7.84 10.25 12.59
N LEU A 15 6.62 10.76 12.74
CA LEU A 15 5.58 10.76 11.73
C LEU A 15 5.96 11.60 10.50
N LYS A 16 6.57 12.79 10.72
CA LYS A 16 7.06 13.66 9.64
C LYS A 16 8.25 13.07 8.86
N LEU A 17 8.97 12.12 9.45
CA LEU A 17 10.10 11.45 8.77
C LEU A 17 9.66 10.31 7.83
N THR A 18 8.43 9.83 7.93
CA THR A 18 7.98 8.64 7.18
C THR A 18 7.33 8.96 5.84
N ALA A 19 7.00 10.20 5.53
CA ALA A 19 6.29 10.61 4.30
C ALA A 19 4.98 9.81 4.03
N ASP A 20 4.40 9.22 5.07
CA ASP A 20 3.17 8.44 5.01
C ASP A 20 1.99 9.28 5.50
N THR A 21 0.84 9.16 4.86
CA THR A 21 -0.39 9.78 5.34
C THR A 21 -0.94 9.00 6.52
N MET A 22 -1.37 9.68 7.57
CA MET A 22 -1.96 9.06 8.75
C MET A 22 -3.37 9.54 8.97
N LEU A 23 -4.26 8.60 9.24
CA LEU A 23 -5.66 8.84 9.60
C LEU A 23 -5.93 8.25 10.97
N LEU A 24 -6.59 9.01 11.83
CA LEU A 24 -7.20 8.49 13.04
C LEU A 24 -8.70 8.32 12.78
N VAL A 25 -9.18 7.09 12.89
CA VAL A 25 -10.55 6.71 12.53
C VAL A 25 -11.24 6.14 13.76
N ASP A 26 -12.42 6.64 14.07
CA ASP A 26 -13.21 6.14 15.19
C ASP A 26 -13.83 4.75 14.90
N ARG A 27 -14.44 4.16 15.91
CA ARG A 27 -15.09 2.84 15.81
C ARG A 27 -16.19 2.75 14.76
N HIS A 28 -16.76 3.87 14.34
CA HIS A 28 -17.81 3.95 13.34
C HIS A 28 -17.29 4.19 11.92
N GLY A 29 -15.98 4.37 11.78
CA GLY A 29 -15.35 4.62 10.48
C GLY A 29 -15.21 6.10 10.13
N VAL A 30 -15.47 7.01 11.08
CA VAL A 30 -15.34 8.46 10.86
C VAL A 30 -13.90 8.89 11.09
N CYS A 31 -13.33 9.63 10.12
CA CYS A 31 -12.02 10.21 10.25
C CYS A 31 -12.05 11.39 11.23
N VAL A 32 -11.41 11.24 12.39
CA VAL A 32 -11.40 12.25 13.45
C VAL A 32 -10.15 13.12 13.44
N ASP A 33 -9.06 12.64 12.83
CA ASP A 33 -7.83 13.40 12.64
C ASP A 33 -7.05 12.87 11.44
N ILE A 34 -6.26 13.74 10.79
CA ILE A 34 -5.46 13.41 9.63
C ILE A 34 -4.15 14.21 9.61
N GLU A 35 -3.06 13.54 9.28
CA GLU A 35 -1.78 14.15 8.92
C GLU A 35 -1.45 13.75 7.48
N PRO A 36 -1.76 14.61 6.47
CA PRO A 36 -1.52 14.29 5.08
C PRO A 36 -0.04 14.49 4.71
N HIS A 37 0.55 13.49 4.05
CA HIS A 37 1.93 13.54 3.56
C HIS A 37 2.06 13.21 2.08
N CYS A 38 0.95 13.09 1.37
CA CYS A 38 0.95 12.85 -0.07
C CYS A 38 0.06 13.85 -0.80
N ASP A 39 0.36 14.11 -2.08
CA ASP A 39 -0.40 15.02 -2.93
C ASP A 39 -1.63 14.37 -3.58
N LEU A 40 -2.04 13.20 -3.10
CA LEU A 40 -3.21 12.50 -3.63
C LEU A 40 -4.48 13.23 -3.22
N TRP A 41 -5.27 13.64 -4.21
CA TRP A 41 -6.45 14.49 -4.03
C TRP A 41 -7.51 13.90 -3.08
N PHE A 42 -7.58 12.57 -2.96
CA PHE A 42 -8.56 11.90 -2.10
C PHE A 42 -8.03 11.62 -0.67
N LEU A 43 -6.76 11.88 -0.38
CA LEU A 43 -6.15 11.77 0.95
C LEU A 43 -5.85 13.15 1.55
N GLN A 44 -6.75 14.10 1.33
CA GLN A 44 -6.64 15.46 1.85
C GLN A 44 -7.58 15.68 3.04
N GLU A 45 -7.20 16.59 3.90
CA GLU A 45 -7.95 16.91 5.13
C GLU A 45 -9.39 17.37 4.84
N ASP A 46 -9.57 18.24 3.87
CA ASP A 46 -10.87 18.78 3.46
C ASP A 46 -11.84 17.73 2.89
N ILE A 47 -11.33 16.59 2.46
CA ILE A 47 -12.12 15.49 1.91
C ILE A 47 -12.47 14.44 2.97
N LEU A 48 -11.52 14.16 3.88
CA LEU A 48 -11.62 13.01 4.79
C LEU A 48 -12.06 13.38 6.21
N LEU A 49 -11.66 14.55 6.70
CA LEU A 49 -11.92 14.92 8.09
C LEU A 49 -13.43 15.04 8.35
N GLY A 50 -13.92 14.29 9.34
CA GLY A 50 -15.34 14.24 9.70
C GLY A 50 -16.20 13.32 8.83
N GLU A 51 -15.63 12.74 7.77
CA GLU A 51 -16.35 11.84 6.86
C GLU A 51 -16.14 10.36 7.25
N ASN A 52 -17.12 9.52 6.89
CA ASN A 52 -16.97 8.08 7.04
C ASN A 52 -16.10 7.54 5.88
N ILE A 53 -14.91 7.07 6.21
CA ILE A 53 -13.94 6.59 5.20
C ILE A 53 -14.48 5.40 4.39
N PHE A 54 -15.35 4.58 4.97
CA PHE A 54 -15.90 3.41 4.28
C PHE A 54 -16.93 3.80 3.22
N GLU A 55 -17.64 4.90 3.42
CA GLU A 55 -18.60 5.42 2.43
C GLU A 55 -17.89 6.04 1.22
N LEU A 56 -16.68 6.54 1.41
CA LEU A 56 -15.85 7.11 0.35
C LEU A 56 -15.11 6.04 -0.49
N LEU A 57 -14.96 4.84 0.06
CA LEU A 57 -14.26 3.75 -0.64
C LEU A 57 -15.17 3.06 -1.66
N PRO A 58 -14.63 2.68 -2.84
CA PRO A 58 -15.33 1.78 -3.75
C PRO A 58 -15.72 0.47 -3.05
N GLU A 59 -16.85 -0.11 -3.43
CA GLU A 59 -17.42 -1.31 -2.80
C GLU A 59 -16.40 -2.45 -2.65
N TYR A 60 -15.69 -2.77 -3.72
CA TYR A 60 -14.65 -3.79 -3.72
C TYR A 60 -13.54 -3.56 -2.66
N THR A 61 -13.11 -2.32 -2.48
CA THR A 61 -12.09 -1.97 -1.48
C THR A 61 -12.69 -1.98 -0.08
N ARG A 62 -13.89 -1.44 0.08
CA ARG A 62 -14.63 -1.42 1.35
C ARG A 62 -14.83 -2.81 1.92
N GLU A 63 -15.28 -3.77 1.12
CA GLU A 63 -15.50 -5.17 1.54
C GLU A 63 -14.22 -5.85 2.06
N ARG A 64 -13.07 -5.38 1.61
CA ARG A 64 -11.76 -5.90 2.05
C ARG A 64 -11.21 -5.18 3.27
N VAL A 65 -11.46 -3.89 3.39
CA VAL A 65 -10.90 -3.05 4.47
C VAL A 65 -11.72 -3.19 5.75
N MET A 66 -13.06 -3.18 5.65
CA MET A 66 -13.94 -3.23 6.82
C MET A 66 -13.68 -4.42 7.75
N PRO A 67 -13.55 -5.67 7.27
CA PRO A 67 -13.26 -6.80 8.15
C PRO A 67 -11.93 -6.67 8.88
N ILE A 68 -10.90 -6.12 8.22
CA ILE A 68 -9.57 -5.92 8.84
C ILE A 68 -9.65 -4.83 9.91
N PHE A 69 -10.35 -3.74 9.63
CA PHE A 69 -10.59 -2.66 10.58
C PHE A 69 -11.31 -3.17 11.84
N GLN A 70 -12.32 -4.01 11.65
CA GLN A 70 -13.06 -4.62 12.75
C GLN A 70 -12.16 -5.53 13.61
N ILE A 71 -11.33 -6.36 12.98
CA ILE A 71 -10.37 -7.22 13.68
C ILE A 71 -9.40 -6.39 14.52
N VAL A 72 -8.90 -5.27 14.00
CA VAL A 72 -8.00 -4.37 14.75
C VAL A 72 -8.67 -3.82 15.98
N LEU A 73 -9.95 -3.40 15.87
CA LEU A 73 -10.74 -2.91 17.01
C LEU A 73 -11.03 -3.98 18.04
N GLU A 74 -11.44 -5.16 17.62
CA GLU A 74 -11.86 -6.24 18.53
C GLU A 74 -10.69 -6.97 19.16
N GLU A 75 -9.69 -7.33 18.37
CA GLU A 75 -8.54 -8.12 18.83
C GLU A 75 -7.40 -7.26 19.37
N GLN A 76 -7.49 -5.93 19.28
CA GLN A 76 -6.48 -4.98 19.76
C GLN A 76 -5.06 -5.32 19.26
N ARG A 77 -4.96 -5.73 17.99
CA ARG A 77 -3.69 -6.05 17.33
C ARG A 77 -3.50 -5.27 16.04
N SER A 78 -2.26 -4.98 15.71
CA SER A 78 -1.90 -4.29 14.46
C SER A 78 -1.94 -5.24 13.27
N ILE A 79 -2.42 -4.75 12.13
CA ILE A 79 -2.46 -5.49 10.87
C ILE A 79 -1.89 -4.63 9.75
N SER A 80 -1.00 -5.22 8.94
CA SER A 80 -0.48 -4.60 7.72
C SER A 80 -1.01 -5.33 6.49
N LYS A 81 -1.58 -4.59 5.54
CA LYS A 81 -2.10 -5.13 4.27
C LYS A 81 -1.83 -4.17 3.11
N ASN A 82 -1.71 -4.74 1.92
CA ASN A 82 -1.68 -3.98 0.69
C ASN A 82 -3.07 -3.96 0.06
N PHE A 83 -3.49 -2.78 -0.38
CA PHE A 83 -4.79 -2.58 -1.03
C PHE A 83 -4.61 -1.97 -2.41
N LYS A 84 -5.49 -2.38 -3.32
CA LYS A 84 -5.69 -1.74 -4.60
C LYS A 84 -6.92 -0.83 -4.50
N LEU A 85 -6.77 0.40 -4.92
CA LEU A 85 -7.84 1.39 -4.97
C LEU A 85 -7.99 1.90 -6.41
N VAL A 86 -9.19 1.84 -6.95
CA VAL A 86 -9.51 2.37 -8.28
C VAL A 86 -10.48 3.53 -8.11
N LEU A 87 -10.03 4.74 -8.43
CA LEU A 87 -10.83 5.96 -8.34
C LEU A 87 -10.72 6.73 -9.66
N LYS A 88 -11.87 7.13 -10.23
CA LYS A 88 -11.95 7.90 -11.48
C LYS A 88 -11.11 7.32 -12.63
N GLY A 89 -11.05 5.99 -12.73
CA GLY A 89 -10.29 5.27 -13.75
C GLY A 89 -8.79 5.14 -13.47
N GLU A 90 -8.27 5.74 -12.39
CA GLU A 90 -6.89 5.59 -11.97
C GLU A 90 -6.74 4.49 -10.93
N THR A 91 -5.63 3.75 -11.00
CA THR A 91 -5.32 2.67 -10.07
C THR A 91 -4.17 3.05 -9.15
N PHE A 92 -4.42 2.95 -7.86
CA PHE A 92 -3.45 3.18 -6.80
C PHE A 92 -3.22 1.91 -6.00
N TYR A 93 -2.00 1.73 -5.52
CA TYR A 93 -1.63 0.65 -4.61
C TYR A 93 -1.09 1.24 -3.32
N PHE A 94 -1.69 0.83 -2.19
CA PHE A 94 -1.31 1.29 -0.87
C PHE A 94 -0.87 0.14 0.02
N LYS A 95 0.18 0.38 0.79
CA LYS A 95 0.45 -0.37 2.01
C LYS A 95 -0.24 0.36 3.15
N CYS A 96 -1.19 -0.31 3.79
CA CYS A 96 -1.88 0.21 4.97
C CYS A 96 -1.45 -0.58 6.20
N LEU A 97 -1.07 0.14 7.24
CA LEU A 97 -0.81 -0.39 8.58
C LEU A 97 -1.86 0.19 9.51
N MET A 98 -2.62 -0.67 10.16
CA MET A 98 -3.68 -0.30 11.09
C MET A 98 -3.28 -0.74 12.50
N PHE A 99 -3.36 0.18 13.47
CA PHE A 99 -3.15 -0.16 14.89
C PHE A 99 -4.29 0.34 15.74
N PRO A 100 -4.61 -0.39 16.83
CA PRO A 100 -5.56 0.07 17.81
C PRO A 100 -4.98 1.26 18.60
N TYR A 101 -5.78 2.29 18.79
CA TYR A 101 -5.41 3.48 19.53
C TYR A 101 -6.61 4.06 20.26
N ASP A 102 -6.67 3.93 21.58
CA ASP A 102 -7.70 4.52 22.46
C ASP A 102 -9.16 4.30 21.95
N GLY A 103 -9.51 3.05 21.63
CA GLY A 103 -10.82 2.68 21.11
C GLY A 103 -11.08 3.08 19.64
N MET A 104 -10.07 3.60 18.96
CA MET A 104 -10.04 3.99 17.56
C MET A 104 -8.99 3.17 16.80
N VAL A 105 -8.84 3.42 15.52
CA VAL A 105 -7.80 2.82 14.68
C VAL A 105 -6.96 3.93 14.07
N LEU A 106 -5.65 3.87 14.30
CA LEU A 106 -4.69 4.68 13.57
C LEU A 106 -4.28 3.95 12.29
N CYS A 107 -4.56 4.55 11.15
CA CYS A 107 -4.24 4.02 9.83
C CYS A 107 -3.07 4.80 9.22
N GLN A 108 -2.01 4.11 8.88
CA GLN A 108 -0.86 4.66 8.17
C GLN A 108 -0.90 4.17 6.72
N TYR A 109 -0.94 5.09 5.77
CA TYR A 109 -1.00 4.80 4.33
C TYR A 109 0.29 5.22 3.64
N ARG A 110 0.91 4.26 2.96
CA ARG A 110 2.04 4.50 2.06
C ARG A 110 1.63 4.20 0.63
N ASP A 111 1.78 5.17 -0.25
CA ASP A 111 1.61 4.94 -1.68
C ASP A 111 2.78 4.10 -2.23
N ILE A 112 2.46 2.93 -2.75
CA ILE A 112 3.41 2.00 -3.38
C ILE A 112 3.12 1.80 -4.87
N THR A 113 2.36 2.69 -5.49
CA THR A 113 1.87 2.56 -6.87
C THR A 113 3.03 2.44 -7.86
N GLN A 114 4.01 3.31 -7.78
CA GLN A 114 5.17 3.30 -8.67
C GLN A 114 5.95 1.97 -8.55
N ARG A 115 6.25 1.55 -7.33
CA ARG A 115 6.95 0.28 -7.07
C ARG A 115 6.16 -0.92 -7.58
N SER A 116 4.86 -0.94 -7.37
CA SER A 116 3.97 -2.02 -7.81
C SER A 116 3.90 -2.09 -9.33
N ASN A 117 3.86 -0.95 -10.03
CA ASN A 117 3.85 -0.89 -11.48
C ASN A 117 5.16 -1.39 -12.08
N VAL A 118 6.31 -0.98 -11.55
CA VAL A 118 7.63 -1.47 -11.99
C VAL A 118 7.75 -2.97 -11.80
N LYS A 119 7.33 -3.50 -10.65
CA LYS A 119 7.34 -4.94 -10.39
C LYS A 119 6.48 -5.71 -11.41
N ARG A 120 5.25 -5.24 -11.69
CA ARG A 120 4.35 -5.85 -12.68
C ARG A 120 4.92 -5.83 -14.09
N GLN A 121 5.52 -4.71 -14.49
CA GLN A 121 6.18 -4.60 -15.81
C GLN A 121 7.34 -5.60 -15.94
N LEU A 122 8.15 -5.76 -14.88
CA LEU A 122 9.24 -6.74 -14.86
C LEU A 122 8.71 -8.18 -14.94
N GLU A 123 7.69 -8.52 -14.18
CA GLU A 123 7.05 -9.85 -14.23
C GLU A 123 6.48 -10.14 -15.63
N GLN A 124 5.81 -9.17 -16.24
CA GLN A 124 5.27 -9.29 -17.59
C GLN A 124 6.36 -9.48 -18.65
N ALA A 125 7.43 -8.69 -18.56
CA ALA A 125 8.59 -8.82 -19.47
C ALA A 125 9.23 -10.21 -19.34
N ASN A 126 9.41 -10.72 -18.13
CA ASN A 126 9.96 -12.05 -17.89
C ASN A 126 9.06 -13.16 -18.45
N LEU A 127 7.74 -13.05 -18.30
CA LEU A 127 6.80 -14.02 -18.88
C LEU A 127 6.86 -14.00 -20.42
N THR A 128 6.93 -12.81 -21.02
CA THR A 128 7.06 -12.65 -22.48
C THR A 128 8.36 -13.28 -22.98
N LEU A 129 9.50 -13.00 -22.32
CA LEU A 129 10.79 -13.60 -22.67
C LEU A 129 10.75 -15.13 -22.60
N ARG A 130 10.18 -15.71 -21.54
CA ARG A 130 10.02 -17.16 -21.41
C ARG A 130 9.15 -17.74 -22.52
N ALA A 131 8.05 -17.06 -22.88
CA ALA A 131 7.19 -17.51 -23.97
C ALA A 131 7.92 -17.48 -25.31
N ILE A 132 8.67 -16.41 -25.62
CA ILE A 132 9.50 -16.31 -26.84
C ILE A 132 10.56 -17.40 -26.87
N GLN A 133 11.29 -17.63 -25.78
CA GLN A 133 12.29 -18.69 -25.69
C GLN A 133 11.69 -20.06 -25.96
N LYS A 134 10.49 -20.31 -25.45
CA LYS A 134 9.77 -21.57 -25.64
C LYS A 134 9.36 -21.77 -27.10
N VAL A 135 8.79 -20.77 -27.74
CA VAL A 135 8.33 -20.86 -29.14
C VAL A 135 9.49 -20.94 -30.09
N ALA A 136 10.54 -20.14 -29.88
CA ALA A 136 11.71 -20.09 -30.74
C ALA A 136 12.74 -21.22 -30.48
N GLN A 137 12.54 -22.03 -29.44
CA GLN A 137 13.49 -23.06 -28.97
C GLN A 137 14.90 -22.51 -28.76
N ILE A 138 14.99 -21.24 -28.33
CA ILE A 138 16.24 -20.53 -28.10
C ILE A 138 16.71 -20.81 -26.67
N GLY A 139 17.96 -21.27 -26.51
CA GLY A 139 18.63 -21.34 -25.24
C GLY A 139 19.34 -20.02 -24.90
N GLN A 140 19.50 -19.75 -23.64
CA GLN A 140 20.29 -18.66 -23.13
C GLN A 140 21.57 -19.20 -22.49
N TRP A 141 22.68 -18.55 -22.78
CA TRP A 141 23.94 -18.87 -22.11
C TRP A 141 24.56 -17.61 -21.49
N THR A 142 25.22 -17.81 -20.37
CA THR A 142 25.99 -16.75 -19.70
C THR A 142 27.40 -17.27 -19.40
N TYR A 143 28.39 -16.39 -19.56
CA TYR A 143 29.77 -16.70 -19.25
C TYR A 143 30.25 -15.88 -18.06
N ASN A 144 30.64 -16.56 -17.00
CA ASN A 144 31.23 -15.91 -15.85
C ASN A 144 32.74 -15.78 -16.05
N THR A 145 33.22 -14.58 -16.36
CA THR A 145 34.61 -14.31 -16.63
C THR A 145 35.55 -14.48 -15.43
N LYS A 146 35.01 -14.33 -14.20
CA LYS A 146 35.81 -14.49 -12.97
C LYS A 146 36.05 -15.96 -12.61
N GLN A 147 35.09 -16.81 -12.92
CA GLN A 147 35.14 -18.25 -12.60
C GLN A 147 35.42 -19.11 -13.83
N ASN A 148 35.50 -18.52 -15.01
CA ASN A 148 35.68 -19.22 -16.29
C ASN A 148 34.66 -20.33 -16.54
N ILE A 149 33.40 -20.07 -16.19
CA ILE A 149 32.29 -21.03 -16.25
C ILE A 149 31.23 -20.54 -17.20
N PHE A 150 30.76 -21.43 -18.10
CA PHE A 150 29.57 -21.26 -18.93
C PHE A 150 28.34 -21.83 -18.22
N HIS A 151 27.28 -21.05 -18.17
CA HIS A 151 25.96 -21.50 -17.76
C HIS A 151 25.04 -21.50 -18.97
N TYR A 152 24.49 -22.66 -19.29
CA TYR A 152 23.51 -22.82 -20.35
C TYR A 152 22.14 -23.12 -19.76
N LEU A 153 21.17 -22.29 -20.08
CA LEU A 153 19.75 -22.52 -19.80
C LEU A 153 19.08 -22.91 -21.11
N GLY A 154 19.18 -24.20 -21.45
CA GLY A 154 18.51 -24.75 -22.60
C GLY A 154 17.08 -25.18 -22.28
N TYR A 155 16.26 -25.22 -23.30
CA TYR A 155 14.94 -25.85 -23.23
C TYR A 155 15.11 -27.38 -23.24
N THR A 156 14.64 -28.00 -22.20
CA THR A 156 14.31 -29.42 -22.21
C THR A 156 12.84 -29.60 -22.52
#